data_4edde2970206dec3174678f8390625a3
#
_entry.id   4edde2970206dec3174678f8390625a3
#
_cell.length_a   1.000
_cell.length_b   1.000
_cell.length_c   1.000
_cell.angle_alpha   90.00
_cell.angle_beta   90.00
_cell.angle_gamma   90.00
#
_symmetry.space_group_name_H-M   'P 1'
#
loop_
_entity.id
_entity.type
_entity.pdbx_description
1 polymer ?
#
loop_
_entity_poly.entity_id
_entity_poly.type
_entity_poly.pdbx_seq_one_letter_code
_entity_poly.pdbx_strand_id
1 'polypeptide(L)'
;MNKSRAAHRVAVLGALTVFAVSAGAHHGPSTEPLYDTSEVMEFEGEVTAVFWRNPHARFRFRVTAGPQTGEIWEVETNPPGPLSRVGFPSDLLPIGSEIKVAGIVSRRKANYMSLYNLLLP
;
A
#
# COMPACT_ATOMS: atom_id res chain seq x y z
N MET A 1 -42.58 -20.35 71.79
CA MET A 1 -42.76 -19.35 70.73
C MET A 1 -41.40 -18.94 70.22
N ASN A 2 -41.01 -19.44 69.14
CA ASN A 2 -39.73 -19.11 68.61
C ASN A 2 -39.91 -18.78 67.07
N LYS A 3 -39.81 -17.48 66.77
CA LYS A 3 -39.95 -16.99 65.39
C LYS A 3 -38.60 -17.09 64.73
N SER A 4 -38.43 -18.08 63.88
CA SER A 4 -37.28 -18.17 62.95
C SER A 4 -37.41 -17.13 61.91
N ARG A 5 -36.45 -16.19 61.91
CA ARG A 5 -36.28 -15.23 60.80
C ARG A 5 -35.53 -15.91 59.64
N ALA A 6 -36.28 -16.23 58.58
CA ALA A 6 -35.69 -16.67 57.33
C ALA A 6 -34.98 -15.47 56.65
N ALA A 7 -33.66 -15.51 56.63
CA ALA A 7 -32.86 -14.54 55.90
C ALA A 7 -32.90 -14.91 54.41
N HIS A 8 -33.55 -14.08 53.63
CA HIS A 8 -33.54 -14.19 52.17
C HIS A 8 -32.17 -13.66 51.66
N ARG A 9 -31.32 -14.57 51.26
CA ARG A 9 -30.11 -14.22 50.54
C ARG A 9 -30.51 -13.98 49.08
N VAL A 10 -30.57 -12.72 48.68
CA VAL A 10 -30.70 -12.33 47.27
C VAL A 10 -29.33 -12.51 46.63
N ALA A 11 -29.19 -13.54 45.84
CA ALA A 11 -28.03 -13.70 44.96
C ALA A 11 -28.18 -12.79 43.78
N VAL A 12 -27.45 -11.68 43.75
CA VAL A 12 -27.34 -10.83 42.57
C VAL A 12 -26.36 -11.51 41.60
N LEU A 13 -26.89 -12.20 40.62
CA LEU A 13 -26.12 -12.67 39.46
C LEU A 13 -25.78 -11.46 38.59
N GLY A 14 -24.59 -10.92 38.78
CA GLY A 14 -24.04 -9.93 37.85
C GLY A 14 -23.71 -10.60 36.52
N ALA A 15 -24.56 -10.40 35.51
CA ALA A 15 -24.27 -10.79 34.16
C ALA A 15 -23.16 -9.86 33.62
N LEU A 16 -21.92 -10.36 33.62
CA LEU A 16 -20.80 -9.69 32.97
C LEU A 16 -20.96 -9.89 31.47
N THR A 17 -21.64 -8.98 30.80
CA THR A 17 -21.66 -8.90 29.34
C THR A 17 -20.27 -8.42 28.88
N VAL A 18 -19.43 -9.38 28.53
CA VAL A 18 -18.18 -9.10 27.83
C VAL A 18 -18.56 -8.66 26.41
N PHE A 19 -18.55 -7.37 26.18
CA PHE A 19 -18.54 -6.85 24.81
C PHE A 19 -17.18 -7.21 24.20
N ALA A 20 -17.14 -8.30 23.45
CA ALA A 20 -16.04 -8.57 22.54
C ALA A 20 -16.07 -7.50 21.44
N VAL A 21 -15.36 -6.40 21.67
CA VAL A 21 -15.03 -5.48 20.59
C VAL A 21 -14.07 -6.25 19.70
N SER A 22 -14.59 -6.85 18.66
CA SER A 22 -13.77 -7.35 17.56
C SER A 22 -13.02 -6.13 17.01
N ALA A 23 -11.76 -5.99 17.42
CA ALA A 23 -10.82 -5.12 16.74
C ALA A 23 -10.61 -5.71 15.33
N GLY A 24 -11.57 -5.48 14.46
CA GLY A 24 -11.36 -5.65 13.06
C GLY A 24 -10.26 -4.68 12.67
N ALA A 25 -9.09 -5.19 12.35
CA ALA A 25 -8.11 -4.45 11.56
C ALA A 25 -8.75 -4.24 10.19
N HIS A 26 -9.74 -3.37 10.16
CA HIS A 26 -10.34 -2.94 8.92
C HIS A 26 -9.34 -2.01 8.25
N HIS A 27 -8.72 -2.51 7.22
CA HIS A 27 -8.58 -1.67 6.05
C HIS A 27 -9.95 -1.01 5.88
N GLY A 28 -10.02 0.30 6.14
CA GLY A 28 -11.30 1.02 6.10
C GLY A 28 -12.03 0.72 4.81
N PRO A 29 -13.37 0.78 4.78
CA PRO A 29 -14.18 0.45 3.62
C PRO A 29 -14.07 1.52 2.54
N SER A 30 -12.88 1.73 1.98
CA SER A 30 -12.80 2.26 0.63
C SER A 30 -13.01 1.06 -0.28
N THR A 31 -14.25 0.82 -0.65
CA THR A 31 -14.66 -0.22 -1.59
C THR A 31 -14.08 0.00 -2.99
N GLU A 32 -13.45 1.13 -3.24
CA GLU A 32 -12.76 1.41 -4.49
C GLU A 32 -11.30 0.98 -4.40
N PRO A 33 -10.83 0.15 -5.32
CA PRO A 33 -9.43 -0.24 -5.39
C PRO A 33 -8.54 1.01 -5.57
N LEU A 34 -7.39 1.04 -4.90
CA LEU A 34 -6.43 2.15 -4.97
C LEU A 34 -5.87 2.32 -6.38
N TYR A 35 -5.86 1.25 -7.16
CA TYR A 35 -5.28 1.18 -8.49
C TYR A 35 -6.30 0.69 -9.50
N ASP A 36 -6.20 1.20 -10.73
CA ASP A 36 -6.99 0.72 -11.85
C ASP A 36 -6.36 -0.53 -12.46
N THR A 37 -6.83 -1.70 -12.05
CA THR A 37 -6.31 -2.98 -12.53
C THR A 37 -6.85 -3.39 -13.91
N SER A 38 -7.73 -2.60 -14.51
CA SER A 38 -8.30 -2.89 -15.83
C SER A 38 -7.32 -2.59 -16.98
N GLU A 39 -6.31 -1.75 -16.72
CA GLU A 39 -5.35 -1.31 -17.73
C GLU A 39 -3.94 -1.20 -17.15
N VAL A 40 -2.97 -1.65 -17.92
CA VAL A 40 -1.54 -1.44 -17.66
C VAL A 40 -1.07 -0.35 -18.62
N MET A 41 -0.54 0.75 -18.06
CA MET A 41 0.07 1.81 -18.84
C MET A 41 1.57 1.56 -18.99
N GLU A 42 2.09 1.85 -20.18
CA GLU A 42 3.50 1.70 -20.52
C GLU A 42 4.10 3.04 -20.89
N PHE A 43 5.32 3.31 -20.41
CA PHE A 43 6.06 4.55 -20.72
C PHE A 43 7.51 4.24 -21.05
N GLU A 44 8.08 5.07 -21.91
CA GLU A 44 9.52 5.26 -22.01
C GLU A 44 9.91 6.52 -21.25
N GLY A 45 10.99 6.47 -20.49
CA GLY A 45 11.38 7.60 -19.65
C GLY A 45 12.81 7.56 -19.16
N GLU A 46 13.21 8.64 -18.50
CA GLU A 46 14.50 8.83 -17.87
C GLU A 46 14.31 8.95 -16.35
N VAL A 47 15.06 8.19 -15.57
CA VAL A 47 15.02 8.22 -14.11
C VAL A 47 15.49 9.58 -13.60
N THR A 48 14.67 10.24 -12.76
CA THR A 48 14.98 11.55 -12.20
C THR A 48 15.19 11.54 -10.69
N ALA A 49 14.67 10.55 -9.97
CA ALA A 49 14.86 10.39 -8.53
C ALA A 49 14.61 8.95 -8.08
N VAL A 50 15.29 8.52 -7.02
CA VAL A 50 15.10 7.20 -6.40
C VAL A 50 14.97 7.37 -4.89
N PHE A 51 13.94 6.76 -4.30
CA PHE A 51 13.63 6.77 -2.87
C PHE A 51 13.66 5.34 -2.35
N TRP A 52 14.83 4.88 -1.92
CA TRP A 52 15.07 3.51 -1.48
C TRP A 52 14.87 3.38 0.03
N ARG A 53 13.60 3.40 0.46
CA ARG A 53 13.24 3.34 1.88
C ARG A 53 11.89 2.66 2.12
N ASN A 54 11.71 2.14 3.35
CA ASN A 54 10.43 1.58 3.78
C ASN A 54 9.33 2.66 3.89
N PRO A 55 8.03 2.29 3.76
CA PRO A 55 7.50 0.94 3.55
C PRO A 55 7.65 0.42 2.12
N HIS A 56 7.78 1.29 1.13
CA HIS A 56 7.88 0.96 -0.29
C HIS A 56 8.99 1.76 -0.93
N ALA A 57 9.86 1.10 -1.71
CA ALA A 57 10.78 1.79 -2.58
C ALA A 57 9.99 2.47 -3.70
N ARG A 58 10.44 3.64 -4.12
CA ARG A 58 9.83 4.43 -5.19
C ARG A 58 10.89 5.06 -6.06
N PHE A 59 10.55 5.33 -7.29
CA PHE A 59 11.37 6.16 -8.17
C PHE A 59 10.49 7.09 -9.00
N ARG A 60 11.08 8.16 -9.50
CA ARG A 60 10.45 9.07 -10.45
C ARG A 60 11.18 9.00 -11.77
N PHE A 61 10.43 9.18 -12.84
CA PHE A 61 10.96 9.30 -14.19
C PHE A 61 10.23 10.41 -14.95
N ARG A 62 10.94 11.00 -15.91
CA ARG A 62 10.35 11.89 -16.90
C ARG A 62 10.02 11.08 -18.13
N VAL A 63 8.79 11.19 -18.62
CA VAL A 63 8.37 10.55 -19.86
C VAL A 63 9.13 11.16 -21.03
N THR A 64 9.72 10.32 -21.87
CA THR A 64 10.55 10.76 -23.03
C THR A 64 9.87 10.50 -24.37
N ALA A 65 8.80 9.71 -24.42
CA ALA A 65 8.08 9.40 -25.65
C ALA A 65 6.57 9.33 -25.43
N GLY A 66 5.81 9.58 -26.46
CA GLY A 66 4.35 9.52 -26.45
C GLY A 66 3.66 10.82 -26.06
N PRO A 67 2.32 10.78 -25.89
CA PRO A 67 1.50 11.97 -25.61
C PRO A 67 1.83 12.66 -24.29
N GLN A 68 2.34 11.92 -23.31
CA GLN A 68 2.70 12.41 -21.98
C GLN A 68 4.15 12.88 -21.86
N THR A 69 4.87 13.04 -22.97
CA THR A 69 6.27 13.48 -22.98
C THR A 69 6.47 14.74 -22.14
N GLY A 70 7.46 14.70 -21.25
CA GLY A 70 7.78 15.78 -20.31
C GLY A 70 7.13 15.65 -18.93
N GLU A 71 6.09 14.85 -18.78
CA GLU A 71 5.48 14.60 -17.48
C GLU A 71 6.42 13.84 -16.56
N ILE A 72 6.34 14.15 -15.26
CA ILE A 72 7.02 13.39 -14.21
C ILE A 72 6.03 12.43 -13.57
N TRP A 73 6.39 11.16 -13.56
CA TRP A 73 5.63 10.09 -12.93
C TRP A 73 6.39 9.49 -11.76
N GLU A 74 5.67 9.06 -10.73
CA GLU A 74 6.21 8.32 -9.58
C GLU A 74 5.71 6.88 -9.60
N VAL A 75 6.63 5.95 -9.41
CA VAL A 75 6.35 4.51 -9.40
C VAL A 75 6.60 3.98 -8.00
N GLU A 76 5.62 3.31 -7.44
CA GLU A 76 5.73 2.55 -6.20
C GLU A 76 6.06 1.09 -6.49
N THR A 77 6.97 0.54 -5.71
CA THR A 77 7.40 -0.86 -5.82
C THR A 77 7.27 -1.58 -4.47
N ASN A 78 7.82 -2.76 -4.38
CA ASN A 78 7.93 -3.50 -3.12
C ASN A 78 8.91 -2.82 -2.14
N PRO A 79 8.91 -3.19 -0.85
CA PRO A 79 9.91 -2.71 0.10
C PRO A 79 11.34 -3.04 -0.32
N PRO A 80 12.33 -2.21 0.07
CA PRO A 80 13.75 -2.39 -0.31
C PRO A 80 14.33 -3.77 0.00
N GLY A 81 14.03 -4.33 1.16
CA GLY A 81 14.55 -5.64 1.57
C GLY A 81 14.14 -6.79 0.63
N PRO A 82 12.84 -6.98 0.35
CA PRO A 82 12.38 -7.94 -0.66
C PRO A 82 12.98 -7.71 -2.04
N LEU A 83 13.06 -6.46 -2.52
CA LEU A 83 13.64 -6.12 -3.82
C LEU A 83 15.09 -6.56 -3.93
N SER A 84 15.91 -6.23 -2.93
CA SER A 84 17.33 -6.60 -2.92
C SER A 84 17.53 -8.11 -2.94
N ARG A 85 16.66 -8.87 -2.26
CA ARG A 85 16.73 -10.36 -2.25
C ARG A 85 16.43 -11.00 -3.59
N VAL A 86 15.63 -10.36 -4.42
CA VAL A 86 15.33 -10.86 -5.78
C VAL A 86 16.25 -10.25 -6.84
N GLY A 87 17.34 -9.59 -6.43
CA GLY A 87 18.35 -9.05 -7.34
C GLY A 87 18.02 -7.67 -7.91
N PHE A 88 17.19 -6.89 -7.21
CA PHE A 88 16.87 -5.51 -7.57
C PHE A 88 17.32 -4.53 -6.46
N PRO A 89 18.63 -4.23 -6.35
CA PRO A 89 19.16 -3.23 -5.43
C PRO A 89 18.97 -1.81 -5.96
N SER A 90 19.22 -0.82 -5.10
CA SER A 90 19.02 0.61 -5.42
C SER A 90 19.87 1.14 -6.58
N ASP A 91 21.02 0.54 -6.82
CA ASP A 91 21.97 0.95 -7.88
C ASP A 91 21.60 0.47 -9.29
N LEU A 92 20.53 -0.34 -9.42
CA LEU A 92 19.99 -0.70 -10.74
C LEU A 92 19.26 0.44 -11.44
N LEU A 93 18.92 1.51 -10.73
CA LEU A 93 18.25 2.69 -11.29
C LEU A 93 19.09 3.96 -11.10
N PRO A 94 20.21 4.11 -11.79
CA PRO A 94 20.96 5.36 -11.76
C PRO A 94 20.09 6.51 -12.28
N ILE A 95 20.19 7.68 -11.65
CA ILE A 95 19.56 8.91 -12.17
C ILE A 95 20.12 9.19 -13.56
N GLY A 96 19.25 9.51 -14.50
CA GLY A 96 19.58 9.72 -15.92
C GLY A 96 19.53 8.46 -16.78
N SER A 97 19.30 7.27 -16.21
CA SER A 97 19.14 6.05 -17.00
C SER A 97 17.81 6.03 -17.75
N GLU A 98 17.85 5.55 -18.98
CA GLU A 98 16.64 5.29 -19.78
C GLU A 98 15.97 4.01 -19.29
N ILE A 99 14.64 4.03 -19.23
CA ILE A 99 13.83 2.89 -18.80
C ILE A 99 12.59 2.74 -19.68
N LYS A 100 12.07 1.52 -19.77
CA LYS A 100 10.67 1.26 -20.14
C LYS A 100 9.96 0.70 -18.94
N VAL A 101 8.89 1.36 -18.53
CA VAL A 101 8.14 1.02 -17.32
C VAL A 101 6.69 0.74 -17.66
N ALA A 102 6.16 -0.34 -17.10
CA ALA A 102 4.75 -0.66 -17.12
C ALA A 102 4.19 -0.63 -15.71
N GLY A 103 3.03 -0.06 -15.52
CA GLY A 103 2.42 0.07 -14.20
C GLY A 103 0.90 0.19 -14.23
N ILE A 104 0.32 -0.05 -13.08
CA ILE A 104 -1.11 0.09 -12.83
C ILE A 104 -1.34 1.45 -12.18
N VAL A 105 -2.15 2.28 -12.83
CA VAL A 105 -2.31 3.70 -12.45
C VAL A 105 -3.13 3.84 -11.16
N SER A 106 -2.72 4.77 -10.31
CA SER A 106 -3.45 5.13 -9.11
C SER A 106 -4.74 5.89 -9.45
N ARG A 107 -5.84 5.50 -8.84
CA ARG A 107 -7.12 6.22 -8.93
C ARG A 107 -7.18 7.47 -8.04
N ARG A 108 -6.23 7.60 -7.10
CA ARG A 108 -6.25 8.66 -6.08
C ARG A 108 -5.14 9.69 -6.23
N LYS A 109 -4.06 9.35 -6.89
CA LYS A 109 -2.87 10.19 -7.02
C LYS A 109 -2.53 10.35 -8.50
N ALA A 110 -2.49 11.59 -8.96
CA ALA A 110 -2.10 11.89 -10.34
C ALA A 110 -0.64 11.50 -10.61
N ASN A 111 -0.35 11.05 -11.82
CA ASN A 111 0.97 10.65 -12.28
C ASN A 111 1.68 9.70 -11.32
N TYR A 112 0.93 8.72 -10.84
CA TYR A 112 1.39 7.72 -9.87
C TYR A 112 0.91 6.33 -10.27
N MET A 113 1.81 5.35 -10.20
CA MET A 113 1.49 3.97 -10.52
C MET A 113 2.19 2.99 -9.57
N SER A 114 1.63 1.79 -9.49
CA SER A 114 2.28 0.61 -8.93
C SER A 114 3.05 -0.10 -10.03
N LEU A 115 4.30 -0.47 -9.78
CA LEU A 115 5.14 -1.15 -10.76
C LEU A 115 4.56 -2.52 -11.12
N TYR A 116 4.39 -2.76 -12.41
CA TYR A 116 4.06 -4.06 -12.97
C TYR A 116 5.29 -4.72 -13.61
N ASN A 117 6.01 -3.98 -14.45
CA ASN A 117 7.23 -4.45 -15.11
C ASN A 117 8.20 -3.29 -15.38
N LEU A 118 9.49 -3.59 -15.45
CA LEU A 118 10.54 -2.62 -15.73
C LEU A 118 11.61 -3.27 -16.60
N LEU A 119 11.93 -2.60 -17.71
CA LEU A 119 13.05 -2.93 -18.56
C LEU A 119 14.13 -1.86 -18.38
N LEU A 120 15.31 -2.31 -18.05
CA LEU A 120 16.53 -1.52 -17.95
C LEU A 120 17.27 -1.56 -19.31
N PRO A 121 18.16 -0.60 -19.55
CA PRO A 121 18.99 -0.57 -20.75
C PRO A 121 19.79 -1.84 -20.95
#